data_419d155c8eb143e660f93482e47b5574
#
_entry.id   419d155c8eb143e660f93482e47b5574
#
_cell.length_a   1.000
_cell.length_b   1.000
_cell.length_c   1.000
_cell.angle_alpha   90.00
_cell.angle_beta   90.00
_cell.angle_gamma   90.00
#
_symmetry.space_group_name_H-M   'P 1'
#
loop_
_entity.id
_entity.type
_entity.pdbx_description
1 polymer ?
#
loop_
_entity_poly.entity_id
_entity_poly.type
_entity_poly.pdbx_seq_one_letter_code
_entity_poly.pdbx_strand_id
1 'polypeptide(L)'
;MVHHVSVPFFFHITDDGPARILRLTSPEGTNRLTRACVLALTAALAELRDELNKQPRPLIIAGNRHFFSVGADLNEIAALTGPEAYEFSAVGQTLMNAIASYLAPVIAAIEGHCMGGGLDLALACHRRIAAPHAVFGHRGAALGLMTGWGGTQRLPRLIGKGRALDLFIAAEKISAARALEIGLVDAIASDPVAGALRQLVAASS
;
A
#
# COMPACT_ATOMS: atom_id res chain seq x y z
N MET A 1 -5.15 -26.78 7.54
CA MET A 1 -5.90 -26.55 6.28
C MET A 1 -5.57 -25.12 5.86
N VAL A 2 -4.77 -24.95 4.80
CA VAL A 2 -4.29 -23.62 4.37
C VAL A 2 -5.42 -23.00 3.56
N HIS A 3 -6.11 -22.00 4.13
CA HIS A 3 -7.11 -21.22 3.40
C HIS A 3 -6.36 -20.27 2.47
N HIS A 4 -6.24 -20.64 1.19
CA HIS A 4 -5.79 -19.75 0.15
C HIS A 4 -6.96 -18.89 -0.32
N VAL A 5 -7.12 -17.69 0.24
CA VAL A 5 -7.93 -16.65 -0.42
C VAL A 5 -7.04 -16.06 -1.51
N SER A 6 -7.26 -16.43 -2.75
CA SER A 6 -6.56 -15.82 -3.86
C SER A 6 -7.56 -15.42 -4.95
N VAL A 7 -7.48 -14.15 -5.36
CA VAL A 7 -8.03 -13.69 -6.63
C VAL A 7 -6.82 -13.62 -7.57
N PRO A 8 -6.57 -14.65 -8.38
CA PRO A 8 -5.26 -14.90 -9.02
C PRO A 8 -4.78 -13.75 -9.92
N PHE A 9 -5.65 -12.80 -10.25
CA PHE A 9 -5.32 -11.62 -11.06
C PHE A 9 -4.91 -10.40 -10.25
N PHE A 10 -5.17 -10.35 -8.91
CA PHE A 10 -4.94 -9.14 -8.12
C PHE A 10 -3.99 -9.36 -6.94
N PHE A 11 -4.09 -10.49 -6.27
CA PHE A 11 -3.24 -10.84 -5.13
C PHE A 11 -3.35 -12.33 -4.78
N HIS A 12 -2.39 -12.79 -3.98
CA HIS A 12 -2.50 -14.03 -3.24
C HIS A 12 -2.07 -13.83 -1.79
N ILE A 13 -2.61 -14.66 -0.89
CA ILE A 13 -2.31 -14.61 0.55
C ILE A 13 -1.68 -15.93 0.94
N THR A 14 -0.55 -15.85 1.64
CA THR A 14 0.18 -16.99 2.19
C THR A 14 0.48 -16.76 3.66
N ASP A 15 0.56 -17.83 4.43
CA ASP A 15 1.02 -17.77 5.82
C ASP A 15 2.54 -17.93 5.88
N ASP A 16 3.22 -17.05 6.63
CA ASP A 16 4.65 -17.13 6.89
C ASP A 16 4.95 -16.76 8.34
N GLY A 17 5.31 -17.77 9.13
CA GLY A 17 5.58 -17.61 10.55
C GLY A 17 4.45 -16.91 11.32
N PRO A 18 4.71 -15.77 11.97
CA PRO A 18 3.71 -15.04 12.75
C PRO A 18 2.74 -14.22 11.91
N ALA A 19 2.98 -14.03 10.61
CA ALA A 19 2.25 -13.12 9.76
C ALA A 19 1.56 -13.81 8.58
N ARG A 20 0.62 -13.09 7.97
CA ARG A 20 0.11 -13.34 6.62
C ARG A 20 0.78 -12.38 5.64
N ILE A 21 1.13 -12.90 4.46
CA ILE A 21 1.70 -12.09 3.39
C ILE A 21 0.66 -11.98 2.28
N LEU A 22 0.12 -10.79 2.09
CA LEU A 22 -0.69 -10.43 0.94
C LEU A 22 0.23 -9.87 -0.14
N ARG A 23 0.45 -10.63 -1.20
CA ARG A 23 1.28 -10.21 -2.32
C ARG A 23 0.42 -9.76 -3.48
N LEU A 24 0.54 -8.47 -3.82
CA LEU A 24 -0.10 -7.89 -5.00
C LEU A 24 0.46 -8.52 -6.27
N THR A 25 -0.42 -8.82 -7.20
CA THR A 25 -0.09 -9.36 -8.52
C THR A 25 -0.94 -8.69 -9.59
N SER A 26 -0.45 -8.68 -10.82
CA SER A 26 -1.20 -8.31 -12.01
C SER A 26 -0.56 -8.97 -13.23
N PRO A 27 -1.32 -9.23 -14.31
CA PRO A 27 -0.78 -9.88 -15.51
C PRO A 27 0.41 -9.16 -16.11
N GLU A 28 0.40 -7.81 -16.09
CA GLU A 28 1.48 -6.96 -16.58
C GLU A 28 2.59 -6.70 -15.54
N GLY A 29 2.43 -7.21 -14.32
CA GLY A 29 3.41 -7.11 -13.23
C GLY A 29 3.53 -5.73 -12.55
N THR A 30 2.74 -4.73 -12.96
CA THR A 30 2.83 -3.36 -12.39
C THR A 30 1.98 -3.16 -11.13
N ASN A 31 1.17 -4.16 -10.76
CA ASN A 31 0.29 -4.17 -9.59
C ASN A 31 -0.63 -2.95 -9.54
N ARG A 32 -1.32 -2.72 -10.66
CA ARG A 32 -2.24 -1.60 -10.83
C ARG A 32 -3.47 -1.79 -9.97
N LEU A 33 -3.87 -0.75 -9.28
CA LEU A 33 -5.06 -0.74 -8.41
C LEU A 33 -6.29 -0.30 -9.22
N THR A 34 -6.82 -1.21 -10.03
CA THR A 34 -8.11 -1.02 -10.70
C THR A 34 -9.25 -1.02 -9.68
N ARG A 35 -10.43 -0.50 -10.06
CA ARG A 35 -11.63 -0.55 -9.19
C ARG A 35 -11.91 -1.98 -8.72
N ALA A 36 -11.82 -2.95 -9.61
CA ALA A 36 -12.00 -4.36 -9.28
C ALA A 36 -10.97 -4.88 -8.27
N CYS A 37 -9.70 -4.52 -8.43
CA CYS A 37 -8.64 -4.84 -7.48
C CYS A 37 -8.92 -4.25 -6.09
N VAL A 38 -9.30 -2.97 -6.02
CA VAL A 38 -9.59 -2.27 -4.76
C VAL A 38 -10.77 -2.93 -4.03
N LEU A 39 -11.83 -3.30 -4.74
CA LEU A 39 -12.98 -4.00 -4.16
C LEU A 39 -12.60 -5.41 -3.67
N ALA A 40 -11.81 -6.16 -4.44
CA ALA A 40 -11.35 -7.49 -4.06
C ALA A 40 -10.44 -7.43 -2.81
N LEU A 41 -9.53 -6.47 -2.73
CA LEU A 41 -8.69 -6.24 -1.54
C LEU A 41 -9.53 -5.89 -0.31
N THR A 42 -10.55 -5.05 -0.48
CA THR A 42 -11.45 -4.66 0.61
C THR A 42 -12.23 -5.87 1.15
N ALA A 43 -12.75 -6.71 0.25
CA ALA A 43 -13.44 -7.94 0.63
C ALA A 43 -12.51 -8.91 1.38
N ALA A 44 -11.29 -9.13 0.86
CA ALA A 44 -10.32 -10.00 1.51
C ALA A 44 -9.92 -9.51 2.91
N LEU A 45 -9.76 -8.20 3.11
CA LEU A 45 -9.48 -7.63 4.43
C LEU A 45 -10.66 -7.81 5.40
N ALA A 46 -11.90 -7.74 4.92
CA ALA A 46 -13.09 -8.02 5.73
C ALA A 46 -13.13 -9.50 6.15
N GLU A 47 -12.89 -10.44 5.23
CA GLU A 47 -12.79 -11.87 5.54
C GLU A 47 -11.68 -12.17 6.54
N LEU A 48 -10.49 -11.61 6.31
CA LEU A 48 -9.37 -11.73 7.25
C LEU A 48 -9.71 -11.19 8.63
N ARG A 49 -10.50 -10.12 8.72
CA ARG A 49 -10.95 -9.52 9.97
C ARG A 49 -11.96 -10.42 10.70
N ASP A 50 -12.89 -11.05 9.99
CA ASP A 50 -13.90 -11.94 10.57
C ASP A 50 -13.28 -13.24 11.11
N GLU A 51 -12.25 -13.77 10.46
CA GLU A 51 -11.44 -14.86 10.99
C GLU A 51 -10.69 -14.49 12.28
N LEU A 52 -10.45 -13.18 12.51
CA LEU A 52 -9.72 -12.64 13.65
C LEU A 52 -10.45 -12.68 14.98
N ASN A 53 -11.72 -13.09 15.04
CA ASN A 53 -12.42 -13.32 16.32
C ASN A 53 -11.71 -14.36 17.23
N LYS A 54 -10.61 -14.98 16.75
CA LYS A 54 -9.82 -15.96 17.50
C LYS A 54 -8.41 -15.47 17.87
N GLN A 55 -7.69 -14.77 16.99
CA GLN A 55 -6.40 -14.09 17.25
C GLN A 55 -5.98 -13.24 16.04
N PRO A 56 -5.84 -11.90 16.15
CA PRO A 56 -5.43 -11.07 15.03
C PRO A 56 -3.97 -11.35 14.64
N ARG A 57 -3.75 -11.83 13.41
CA ARG A 57 -2.40 -12.06 12.87
C ARG A 57 -1.92 -10.82 12.11
N PRO A 58 -0.66 -10.42 12.28
CA PRO A 58 -0.05 -9.36 11.49
C PRO A 58 -0.17 -9.63 9.99
N LEU A 59 -0.29 -8.55 9.21
CA LEU A 59 -0.38 -8.60 7.76
C LEU A 59 0.83 -7.88 7.15
N ILE A 60 1.48 -8.50 6.19
CA ILE A 60 2.51 -7.89 5.35
C ILE A 60 1.94 -7.73 3.96
N ILE A 61 1.84 -6.49 3.46
CA ILE A 61 1.45 -6.21 2.08
C ILE A 61 2.73 -6.02 1.27
N ALA A 62 2.91 -6.82 0.22
CA ALA A 62 4.08 -6.78 -0.64
C ALA A 62 3.68 -6.74 -2.13
N GLY A 63 4.57 -6.28 -2.96
CA GLY A 63 4.48 -6.39 -4.41
C GLY A 63 5.48 -7.42 -4.96
N ASN A 64 6.00 -7.15 -6.14
CA ASN A 64 7.13 -7.86 -6.72
C ASN A 64 8.41 -7.01 -6.67
N ARG A 65 9.54 -7.54 -7.15
CA ARG A 65 10.84 -6.86 -7.11
C ARG A 65 10.87 -5.49 -7.80
N HIS A 66 10.04 -5.28 -8.82
CA HIS A 66 10.04 -4.06 -9.64
C HIS A 66 8.96 -3.07 -9.23
N PHE A 67 7.84 -3.59 -8.73
CA PHE A 67 6.67 -2.79 -8.41
C PHE A 67 6.02 -3.26 -7.10
N PHE A 68 5.99 -2.38 -6.13
CA PHE A 68 5.00 -2.51 -5.06
C PHE A 68 3.61 -2.28 -5.67
N SER A 69 3.39 -1.09 -6.22
CA SER A 69 2.23 -0.76 -7.05
C SER A 69 2.46 0.57 -7.77
N VAL A 70 2.02 0.67 -9.02
CA VAL A 70 2.01 1.94 -9.76
C VAL A 70 0.80 2.83 -9.44
N GLY A 71 -0.12 2.34 -8.60
CA GLY A 71 -1.32 3.05 -8.18
C GLY A 71 -2.54 2.80 -9.06
N ALA A 72 -3.51 3.70 -8.99
CA ALA A 72 -4.77 3.60 -9.72
C ALA A 72 -4.60 3.54 -11.24
N ASP A 73 -5.52 2.86 -11.91
CA ASP A 73 -5.52 2.80 -13.36
C ASP A 73 -5.94 4.15 -13.96
N LEU A 74 -5.01 4.78 -14.71
CA LEU A 74 -5.26 6.08 -15.31
C LEU A 74 -6.31 6.04 -16.42
N ASN A 75 -6.50 4.90 -17.08
CA ASN A 75 -7.54 4.76 -18.10
C ASN A 75 -8.92 4.71 -17.44
N GLU A 76 -9.05 4.02 -16.29
CA GLU A 76 -10.28 4.06 -15.51
C GLU A 76 -10.58 5.50 -15.05
N ILE A 77 -9.57 6.21 -14.50
CA ILE A 77 -9.75 7.59 -14.02
C ILE A 77 -10.17 8.53 -15.18
N ALA A 78 -9.53 8.41 -16.34
CA ALA A 78 -9.82 9.28 -17.49
C ALA A 78 -11.25 9.10 -18.05
N ALA A 79 -11.88 7.97 -17.80
CA ALA A 79 -13.23 7.66 -18.24
C ALA A 79 -14.32 8.11 -17.25
N LEU A 80 -13.96 8.56 -16.04
CA LEU A 80 -14.93 8.89 -14.99
C LEU A 80 -15.60 10.25 -15.22
N THR A 81 -16.91 10.30 -15.02
CA THR A 81 -17.66 11.53 -14.78
C THR A 81 -17.41 12.07 -13.36
N GLY A 82 -17.83 13.29 -13.06
CA GLY A 82 -17.68 13.86 -11.70
C GLY A 82 -18.28 12.99 -10.58
N PRO A 83 -19.53 12.54 -10.68
CA PRO A 83 -20.13 11.62 -9.70
C PRO A 83 -19.37 10.30 -9.56
N GLU A 84 -18.96 9.68 -10.68
CA GLU A 84 -18.18 8.43 -10.66
C GLU A 84 -16.79 8.61 -10.05
N ALA A 85 -16.16 9.76 -10.23
CA ALA A 85 -14.87 10.08 -9.58
C ALA A 85 -15.03 10.19 -8.06
N TYR A 86 -16.13 10.75 -7.56
CA TYR A 86 -16.44 10.76 -6.15
C TYR A 86 -16.61 9.34 -5.59
N GLU A 87 -17.38 8.48 -6.28
CA GLU A 87 -17.55 7.07 -5.89
C GLU A 87 -16.23 6.31 -5.90
N PHE A 88 -15.42 6.51 -6.94
CA PHE A 88 -14.10 5.88 -7.05
C PHE A 88 -13.19 6.28 -5.89
N SER A 89 -13.21 7.56 -5.50
CA SER A 89 -12.50 8.03 -4.31
C SER A 89 -13.01 7.37 -3.03
N ALA A 90 -14.33 7.24 -2.86
CA ALA A 90 -14.92 6.61 -1.68
C ALA A 90 -14.56 5.13 -1.56
N VAL A 91 -14.57 4.40 -2.68
CA VAL A 91 -14.14 2.98 -2.75
C VAL A 91 -12.69 2.83 -2.31
N GLY A 92 -11.79 3.67 -2.83
CA GLY A 92 -10.38 3.63 -2.41
C GLY A 92 -10.18 4.02 -0.94
N GLN A 93 -10.89 5.05 -0.46
CA GLN A 93 -10.83 5.44 0.96
C GLN A 93 -11.32 4.31 1.88
N THR A 94 -12.32 3.54 1.45
CA THR A 94 -12.80 2.38 2.22
C THR A 94 -11.68 1.34 2.38
N LEU A 95 -10.96 1.00 1.33
CA LEU A 95 -9.80 0.09 1.39
C LEU A 95 -8.73 0.64 2.35
N MET A 96 -8.33 1.91 2.17
CA MET A 96 -7.27 2.52 2.98
C MET A 96 -7.65 2.61 4.46
N ASN A 97 -8.93 2.83 4.76
CA ASN A 97 -9.43 2.83 6.13
C ASN A 97 -9.48 1.41 6.71
N ALA A 98 -9.85 0.39 5.92
CA ALA A 98 -9.82 -1.00 6.36
C ALA A 98 -8.40 -1.44 6.76
N ILE A 99 -7.39 -1.03 5.98
CA ILE A 99 -5.97 -1.27 6.30
C ILE A 99 -5.58 -0.55 7.59
N ALA A 100 -5.88 0.76 7.69
CA ALA A 100 -5.50 1.58 8.83
C ALA A 100 -6.18 1.18 10.15
N SER A 101 -7.37 0.58 10.08
CA SER A 101 -8.13 0.08 11.24
C SER A 101 -7.99 -1.42 11.47
N TYR A 102 -7.07 -2.08 10.78
CA TYR A 102 -6.83 -3.51 10.97
C TYR A 102 -6.31 -3.79 12.38
N LEU A 103 -6.84 -4.84 13.04
CA LEU A 103 -6.63 -5.07 14.48
C LEU A 103 -5.24 -5.58 14.87
N ALA A 104 -4.41 -5.96 13.89
CA ALA A 104 -3.04 -6.36 14.08
C ALA A 104 -2.10 -5.45 13.25
N PRO A 105 -0.78 -5.46 13.49
CA PRO A 105 0.15 -4.69 12.68
C PRO A 105 0.03 -5.01 11.18
N VAL A 106 -0.10 -3.97 10.34
CA VAL A 106 0.01 -4.07 8.88
C VAL A 106 1.30 -3.39 8.45
N ILE A 107 2.17 -4.11 7.76
CA ILE A 107 3.46 -3.60 7.30
C ILE A 107 3.49 -3.63 5.77
N ALA A 108 3.79 -2.50 5.14
CA ALA A 108 4.11 -2.46 3.71
C ALA A 108 5.57 -2.85 3.51
N ALA A 109 5.80 -3.95 2.79
CA ALA A 109 7.11 -4.42 2.36
C ALA A 109 7.33 -3.99 0.91
N ILE A 110 8.12 -2.94 0.70
CA ILE A 110 8.14 -2.18 -0.54
C ILE A 110 9.42 -2.46 -1.32
N GLU A 111 9.26 -3.08 -2.48
CA GLU A 111 10.32 -3.18 -3.49
C GLU A 111 9.92 -2.40 -4.75
N GLY A 112 10.92 -1.88 -5.46
CA GLY A 112 10.73 -1.15 -6.71
C GLY A 112 9.82 0.07 -6.58
N HIS A 113 8.90 0.25 -7.52
CA HIS A 113 8.07 1.45 -7.61
C HIS A 113 6.83 1.41 -6.69
N CYS A 114 6.68 2.43 -5.85
CA CYS A 114 5.54 2.67 -4.98
C CYS A 114 4.95 4.06 -5.32
N MET A 115 3.96 4.09 -6.21
CA MET A 115 3.53 5.32 -6.88
C MET A 115 2.04 5.59 -6.70
N GLY A 116 1.66 6.87 -6.61
CA GLY A 116 0.26 7.32 -6.60
C GLY A 116 -0.60 6.59 -5.57
N GLY A 117 -1.68 5.93 -6.01
CA GLY A 117 -2.52 5.12 -5.12
C GLY A 117 -1.80 3.95 -4.45
N GLY A 118 -0.67 3.47 -5.02
CA GLY A 118 0.21 2.51 -4.34
C GLY A 118 0.94 3.12 -3.15
N LEU A 119 1.31 4.40 -3.24
CA LEU A 119 1.82 5.14 -2.09
C LEU A 119 0.71 5.38 -1.06
N ASP A 120 -0.52 5.70 -1.48
CA ASP A 120 -1.66 5.83 -0.55
C ASP A 120 -1.91 4.52 0.23
N LEU A 121 -1.78 3.37 -0.44
CA LEU A 121 -1.89 2.06 0.19
C LEU A 121 -0.78 1.83 1.21
N ALA A 122 0.47 2.15 0.87
CA ALA A 122 1.58 2.06 1.80
C ALA A 122 1.42 3.02 3.00
N LEU A 123 0.89 4.23 2.79
CA LEU A 123 0.58 5.20 3.84
C LEU A 123 -0.56 4.76 4.76
N ALA A 124 -1.45 3.89 4.30
CA ALA A 124 -2.50 3.31 5.12
C ALA A 124 -1.99 2.20 6.04
N CYS A 125 -0.86 1.57 5.72
CA CYS A 125 -0.21 0.58 6.58
C CYS A 125 0.38 1.23 7.85
N HIS A 126 0.47 0.46 8.93
CA HIS A 126 1.04 0.94 10.20
C HIS A 126 2.53 1.23 10.09
N ARG A 127 3.28 0.40 9.35
CA ARG A 127 4.71 0.58 9.06
C ARG A 127 5.05 0.31 7.60
N ARG A 128 6.20 0.83 7.15
CA ARG A 128 6.74 0.72 5.79
C ARG A 128 8.21 0.35 5.86
N ILE A 129 8.57 -0.78 5.27
CA ILE A 129 9.95 -1.22 5.13
C ILE A 129 10.26 -1.26 3.64
N ALA A 130 11.35 -0.62 3.23
CA ALA A 130 11.69 -0.45 1.83
C ALA A 130 12.97 -1.20 1.46
N ALA A 131 13.02 -1.72 0.23
CA ALA A 131 14.29 -2.14 -0.36
C ALA A 131 15.16 -0.91 -0.69
N PRO A 132 16.52 -1.03 -0.72
CA PRO A 132 17.40 0.08 -1.07
C PRO A 132 17.11 0.70 -2.44
N HIS A 133 16.60 -0.10 -3.38
CA HIS A 133 16.23 0.35 -4.73
C HIS A 133 14.78 0.82 -4.87
N ALA A 134 14.02 0.86 -3.79
CA ALA A 134 12.63 1.32 -3.84
C ALA A 134 12.55 2.82 -4.17
N VAL A 135 11.51 3.17 -4.93
CA VAL A 135 11.26 4.52 -5.42
C VAL A 135 9.83 4.92 -5.12
N PHE A 136 9.67 6.10 -4.56
CA PHE A 136 8.39 6.62 -4.11
C PHE A 136 8.01 7.88 -4.88
N GLY A 137 6.72 8.13 -5.07
CA GLY A 137 6.27 9.39 -5.64
C GLY A 137 4.76 9.48 -5.78
N HIS A 138 4.28 10.70 -5.80
CA HIS A 138 2.89 11.01 -6.07
C HIS A 138 2.81 11.97 -7.26
N ARG A 139 2.78 11.40 -8.47
CA ARG A 139 2.90 12.17 -9.71
C ARG A 139 1.56 12.73 -10.23
N GLY A 140 0.52 12.75 -9.40
CA GLY A 140 -0.80 13.25 -9.78
C GLY A 140 -0.76 14.68 -10.32
N ALA A 141 -0.05 15.59 -9.66
CA ALA A 141 0.01 17.00 -10.08
C ALA A 141 0.53 17.18 -11.50
N ALA A 142 1.51 16.37 -11.94
CA ALA A 142 2.00 16.41 -13.32
C ALA A 142 0.94 15.94 -14.36
N LEU A 143 -0.14 15.34 -13.91
CA LEU A 143 -1.27 14.87 -14.72
C LEU A 143 -2.55 15.67 -14.46
N GLY A 144 -2.48 16.79 -13.70
CA GLY A 144 -3.65 17.56 -13.27
C GLY A 144 -4.53 16.83 -12.25
N LEU A 145 -4.00 15.83 -11.56
CA LEU A 145 -4.74 15.02 -10.59
C LEU A 145 -4.20 15.24 -9.17
N MET A 146 -5.08 15.04 -8.20
CA MET A 146 -4.72 14.94 -6.78
C MET A 146 -5.22 13.61 -6.22
N THR A 147 -4.48 13.03 -5.27
CA THR A 147 -4.91 11.78 -4.65
C THR A 147 -6.25 11.92 -3.93
N GLY A 148 -7.19 11.01 -4.23
CA GLY A 148 -8.50 10.90 -3.59
C GLY A 148 -8.55 9.83 -2.48
N TRP A 149 -7.48 9.01 -2.29
CA TRP A 149 -7.49 7.86 -1.39
C TRP A 149 -6.87 8.13 -0.02
N GLY A 150 -6.67 9.41 0.30
CA GLY A 150 -6.27 9.86 1.63
C GLY A 150 -4.80 10.21 1.79
N GLY A 151 -4.02 10.21 0.72
CA GLY A 151 -2.62 10.64 0.72
C GLY A 151 -2.45 12.07 1.22
N THR A 152 -3.36 12.98 0.81
CA THR A 152 -3.38 14.40 1.29
C THR A 152 -3.58 14.53 2.79
N GLN A 153 -4.04 13.47 3.45
CA GLN A 153 -4.25 13.46 4.91
C GLN A 153 -3.15 12.68 5.64
N ARG A 154 -2.73 11.52 5.11
CA ARG A 154 -1.78 10.65 5.77
C ARG A 154 -0.33 11.13 5.60
N LEU A 155 0.05 11.55 4.40
CA LEU A 155 1.42 11.99 4.14
C LEU A 155 1.83 13.20 5.00
N PRO A 156 1.03 14.29 5.10
CA PRO A 156 1.40 15.44 5.96
C PRO A 156 1.49 15.12 7.45
N ARG A 157 0.70 14.14 7.91
CA ARG A 157 0.77 13.67 9.31
C ARG A 157 2.04 12.86 9.58
N LEU A 158 2.57 12.21 8.56
CA LEU A 158 3.74 11.35 8.68
C LEU A 158 5.05 12.14 8.55
N ILE A 159 5.19 12.98 7.52
CA ILE A 159 6.46 13.67 7.19
C ILE A 159 6.44 15.19 7.38
N GLY A 160 5.33 15.73 7.84
CA GLY A 160 5.11 17.17 7.99
C GLY A 160 4.55 17.82 6.73
N LYS A 161 3.81 18.96 6.92
CA LYS A 161 3.07 19.62 5.85
C LYS A 161 3.97 20.15 4.72
N GLY A 162 5.12 20.75 5.05
CA GLY A 162 6.05 21.31 4.07
C GLY A 162 6.57 20.24 3.11
N ARG A 163 7.15 19.14 3.64
CA ARG A 163 7.68 18.04 2.83
C ARG A 163 6.60 17.33 2.02
N ALA A 164 5.40 17.19 2.58
CA ALA A 164 4.28 16.60 1.85
C ALA A 164 3.84 17.47 0.68
N LEU A 165 3.79 18.78 0.87
CA LEU A 165 3.46 19.75 -0.18
C LEU A 165 4.50 19.71 -1.30
N ASP A 166 5.80 19.70 -0.96
CA ASP A 166 6.89 19.59 -1.92
C ASP A 166 6.74 18.29 -2.77
N LEU A 167 6.48 17.15 -2.12
CA LEU A 167 6.29 15.87 -2.81
C LEU A 167 5.09 15.88 -3.77
N PHE A 168 3.99 16.51 -3.38
CA PHE A 168 2.80 16.60 -4.23
C PHE A 168 3.00 17.56 -5.41
N ILE A 169 3.59 18.74 -5.18
CA ILE A 169 3.73 19.80 -6.20
C ILE A 169 4.85 19.45 -7.19
N ALA A 170 6.03 19.05 -6.69
CA ALA A 170 7.15 18.70 -7.53
C ALA A 170 6.86 17.47 -8.41
N ALA A 171 5.93 16.62 -7.97
CA ALA A 171 5.59 15.37 -8.63
C ALA A 171 6.83 14.49 -8.96
N GLU A 172 7.88 14.67 -8.18
CA GLU A 172 9.16 13.99 -8.35
C GLU A 172 9.16 12.60 -7.68
N LYS A 173 10.12 11.81 -8.09
CA LYS A 173 10.40 10.52 -7.44
C LYS A 173 11.49 10.71 -6.40
N ILE A 174 11.32 10.09 -5.23
CA ILE A 174 12.34 10.05 -4.19
C ILE A 174 12.86 8.62 -3.98
N SER A 175 14.14 8.51 -3.62
CA SER A 175 14.79 7.23 -3.30
C SER A 175 14.37 6.72 -1.92
N ALA A 176 14.63 5.43 -1.66
CA ALA A 176 14.45 4.81 -0.35
C ALA A 176 15.27 5.54 0.75
N ALA A 177 16.49 5.95 0.45
CA ALA A 177 17.33 6.70 1.39
C ALA A 177 16.69 8.03 1.78
N ARG A 178 16.17 8.80 0.79
CA ARG A 178 15.46 10.05 1.08
C ARG A 178 14.15 9.81 1.81
N ALA A 179 13.42 8.73 1.46
CA ALA A 179 12.20 8.33 2.14
C ALA A 179 12.43 8.01 3.62
N LEU A 180 13.55 7.35 3.95
CA LEU A 180 13.96 7.08 5.34
C LEU A 180 14.33 8.38 6.06
N GLU A 181 15.14 9.24 5.45
CA GLU A 181 15.57 10.52 6.03
C GLU A 181 14.39 11.41 6.43
N ILE A 182 13.35 11.47 5.61
CA ILE A 182 12.17 12.30 5.88
C ILE A 182 11.10 11.61 6.73
N GLY A 183 11.28 10.34 7.11
CA GLY A 183 10.34 9.56 7.90
C GLY A 183 9.17 8.97 7.12
N LEU A 184 9.25 8.90 5.78
CA LEU A 184 8.23 8.26 4.95
C LEU A 184 8.27 6.74 5.11
N VAL A 185 9.46 6.15 5.26
CA VAL A 185 9.64 4.74 5.58
C VAL A 185 10.33 4.57 6.93
N ASP A 186 10.03 3.48 7.62
CA ASP A 186 10.51 3.20 8.99
C ASP A 186 11.89 2.51 8.97
N ALA A 187 12.20 1.77 7.90
CA ALA A 187 13.47 1.06 7.75
C ALA A 187 13.78 0.73 6.29
N ILE A 188 15.07 0.46 6.02
CA ILE A 188 15.55 -0.11 4.76
C ILE A 188 16.09 -1.52 5.02
N ALA A 189 15.69 -2.49 4.19
CA ALA A 189 16.16 -3.87 4.25
C ALA A 189 16.35 -4.41 2.83
N SER A 190 17.39 -5.24 2.61
CA SER A 190 17.62 -5.88 1.30
C SER A 190 16.46 -6.78 0.87
N ASP A 191 15.79 -7.39 1.84
CA ASP A 191 14.51 -8.10 1.72
C ASP A 191 13.52 -7.48 2.70
N PRO A 192 12.58 -6.64 2.22
CA PRO A 192 11.60 -5.97 3.07
C PRO A 192 10.62 -6.92 3.76
N VAL A 193 10.26 -8.05 3.13
CA VAL A 193 9.38 -9.05 3.74
C VAL A 193 10.08 -9.71 4.92
N ALA A 194 11.30 -10.19 4.73
CA ALA A 194 12.09 -10.74 5.84
C ALA A 194 12.36 -9.69 6.93
N GLY A 195 12.55 -8.42 6.55
CA GLY A 195 12.67 -7.29 7.46
C GLY A 195 11.42 -7.10 8.33
N ALA A 196 10.24 -7.18 7.71
CA ALA A 196 8.95 -7.09 8.40
C ALA A 196 8.75 -8.25 9.38
N LEU A 197 9.02 -9.48 8.96
CA LEU A 197 8.93 -10.66 9.82
C LEU A 197 9.82 -10.55 11.05
N ARG A 198 11.09 -10.11 10.89
CA ARG A 198 12.00 -9.88 12.04
C ARG A 198 11.45 -8.84 13.01
N GLN A 199 10.88 -7.73 12.54
CA GLN A 199 10.28 -6.72 13.42
C GLN A 199 9.09 -7.25 14.20
N LEU A 200 8.25 -8.09 13.58
CA LEU A 200 7.10 -8.70 14.25
C LEU A 200 7.53 -9.67 15.36
N VAL A 201 8.53 -10.49 15.11
CA VAL A 201 9.08 -11.41 16.13
C VAL A 201 9.67 -10.63 17.30
N ALA A 202 10.46 -9.59 17.04
CA ALA A 202 11.07 -8.75 18.08
C ALA A 202 10.03 -7.99 18.92
N ALA A 203 8.87 -7.66 18.38
CA ALA A 203 7.79 -6.97 19.11
C ALA A 203 6.93 -7.90 19.96
N SER A 204 7.07 -9.23 19.80
CA SER A 204 6.33 -10.27 20.52
C SER A 204 7.14 -10.89 21.66
N SER A 205 8.44 -10.53 21.76
CA SER A 205 9.39 -10.91 22.81
C SER A 205 9.42 -9.87 23.92
#